data_fd7823119e25fe7d77a719683ea976e5
#
_entry.id   fd7823119e25fe7d77a719683ea976e5
#
_cell.length_a   1.000
_cell.length_b   1.000
_cell.length_c   1.000
_cell.angle_alpha   90.00
_cell.angle_beta   90.00
_cell.angle_gamma   90.00
#
_symmetry.space_group_name_H-M   'P 1'
#
loop_
_entity.id
_entity.type
_entity.pdbx_description
1 polymer ?
#
loop_
_entity_poly.entity_id
_entity_poly.type
_entity_poly.pdbx_seq_one_letter_code
_entity_poly.pdbx_strand_id
1 'polypeptide(L)'
;MEVTIDVEEFDRYINEAEMAFCRSKETAIESYEKAIALYHGDFLPLRTDTHWFMTLNAFYHSRYVNTVKALAKLYIDTGCYEKLEQLCIRAIVYERSDEQIYSYLIMARMRTKKVQMAFDTYETAKAIMDKDLGVRKTVMLNKVYEELLSVTKGASSYNIDEVKDDISEESMN
;
A
#
# COMPACT_ATOMS: atom_id res chain seq x y z
N MET A 1 -0.50 30.32 10.34
CA MET A 1 -0.53 29.81 11.73
C MET A 1 -1.05 28.38 11.83
N GLU A 2 -1.78 27.88 10.81
CA GLU A 2 -2.29 26.50 10.76
C GLU A 2 -1.21 25.43 10.52
N VAL A 3 -0.19 25.71 9.72
CA VAL A 3 0.84 24.72 9.32
C VAL A 3 1.66 24.18 10.49
N THR A 4 1.92 24.99 11.51
CA THR A 4 2.73 24.57 12.68
C THR A 4 1.94 23.62 13.57
N ILE A 5 0.62 23.80 13.66
CA ILE A 5 -0.26 22.97 14.47
C ILE A 5 -0.38 21.57 13.84
N ASP A 6 -0.50 21.50 12.52
CA ASP A 6 -0.64 20.24 11.79
C ASP A 6 0.62 19.37 11.91
N VAL A 7 1.81 19.98 11.90
CA VAL A 7 3.10 19.27 12.04
C VAL A 7 3.28 18.72 13.46
N GLU A 8 3.00 19.52 14.50
CA GLU A 8 3.10 19.07 15.89
C GLU A 8 2.09 17.95 16.20
N GLU A 9 0.86 18.07 15.68
CA GLU A 9 -0.15 17.02 15.82
C GLU A 9 0.21 15.75 15.06
N PHE A 10 0.77 15.87 13.85
CA PHE A 10 1.27 14.76 13.08
C PHE A 10 2.33 13.96 13.85
N ASP A 11 3.33 14.65 14.38
CA ASP A 11 4.38 14.04 15.20
C ASP A 11 3.83 13.40 16.48
N ARG A 12 2.89 14.06 17.14
CA ARG A 12 2.25 13.55 18.34
C ARG A 12 1.52 12.23 18.06
N TYR A 13 0.71 12.16 17.02
CA TYR A 13 -0.02 10.93 16.67
C TYR A 13 0.91 9.79 16.27
N ILE A 14 2.02 10.07 15.58
CA ILE A 14 3.00 9.03 15.26
C ILE A 14 3.63 8.50 16.55
N ASN A 15 4.06 9.38 17.47
CA ASN A 15 4.65 8.95 18.73
C ASN A 15 3.64 8.15 19.59
N GLU A 16 2.37 8.56 19.64
CA GLU A 16 1.31 7.81 20.32
C GLU A 16 1.13 6.41 19.71
N ALA A 17 1.14 6.29 18.39
CA ALA A 17 1.04 5.03 17.69
C ALA A 17 2.24 4.11 17.97
N GLU A 18 3.45 4.64 17.94
CA GLU A 18 4.68 3.90 18.24
C GLU A 18 4.68 3.37 19.69
N MET A 19 4.23 4.18 20.65
CA MET A 19 4.09 3.76 22.05
C MET A 19 3.00 2.70 22.24
N ALA A 20 1.92 2.79 21.47
CA ALA A 20 0.81 1.84 21.54
C ALA A 20 1.11 0.53 20.82
N PHE A 21 2.04 0.50 19.88
CA PHE A 21 2.32 -0.63 18.98
C PHE A 21 2.51 -1.97 19.71
N CYS A 22 3.19 -1.96 20.85
CA CYS A 22 3.44 -3.17 21.65
C CYS A 22 2.31 -3.50 22.63
N ARG A 23 1.34 -2.60 22.83
CA ARG A 23 0.29 -2.75 23.85
C ARG A 23 -1.08 -3.04 23.26
N SER A 24 -1.45 -2.33 22.21
CA SER A 24 -2.73 -2.45 21.51
C SER A 24 -2.53 -2.06 20.06
N LYS A 25 -2.73 -3.03 19.16
CA LYS A 25 -2.70 -2.79 17.71
C LYS A 25 -3.82 -1.84 17.28
N GLU A 26 -4.98 -1.92 17.91
CA GLU A 26 -6.15 -1.08 17.62
C GLU A 26 -5.83 0.39 17.89
N THR A 27 -5.28 0.70 19.07
CA THR A 27 -4.88 2.06 19.43
C THR A 27 -3.76 2.60 18.51
N ALA A 28 -2.81 1.73 18.14
CA ALA A 28 -1.75 2.11 17.21
C ALA A 28 -2.32 2.44 15.81
N ILE A 29 -3.27 1.63 15.32
CA ILE A 29 -3.96 1.87 14.04
C ILE A 29 -4.69 3.21 14.08
N GLU A 30 -5.49 3.48 15.10
CA GLU A 30 -6.24 4.74 15.22
C GLU A 30 -5.32 5.98 15.23
N SER A 31 -4.21 5.91 15.93
CA SER A 31 -3.24 7.01 15.99
C SER A 31 -2.52 7.20 14.66
N TYR A 32 -2.11 6.13 13.98
CA TYR A 32 -1.54 6.24 12.64
C TYR A 32 -2.55 6.75 11.60
N GLU A 33 -3.82 6.33 11.66
CA GLU A 33 -4.89 6.84 10.79
C GLU A 33 -5.05 8.37 10.96
N LYS A 34 -5.03 8.87 12.22
CA LYS A 34 -5.10 10.30 12.52
C LYS A 34 -3.88 11.05 11.96
N ALA A 35 -2.67 10.53 12.15
CA ALA A 35 -1.46 11.12 11.59
C ALA A 35 -1.56 11.22 10.06
N ILE A 36 -1.91 10.13 9.39
CA ILE A 36 -2.03 10.10 7.92
C ILE A 36 -3.12 11.06 7.43
N ALA A 37 -4.22 11.22 8.17
CA ALA A 37 -5.29 12.15 7.82
C ALA A 37 -4.82 13.61 7.75
N LEU A 38 -3.85 14.01 8.57
CA LEU A 38 -3.27 15.36 8.59
C LEU A 38 -2.33 15.64 7.41
N TYR A 39 -1.78 14.59 6.76
CA TYR A 39 -0.85 14.79 5.66
C TYR A 39 -1.60 15.05 4.34
N HIS A 40 -1.40 16.24 3.79
CA HIS A 40 -2.00 16.68 2.53
C HIS A 40 -0.95 17.06 1.46
N GLY A 41 0.27 16.59 1.59
CA GLY A 41 1.43 16.95 0.81
C GLY A 41 2.45 17.74 1.63
N ASP A 42 3.19 18.63 0.98
CA ASP A 42 4.17 19.44 1.70
C ASP A 42 3.50 20.30 2.76
N PHE A 43 3.92 20.14 4.02
CA PHE A 43 3.39 20.91 5.14
C PHE A 43 3.74 22.40 5.05
N LEU A 44 4.85 22.71 4.38
CA LEU A 44 5.32 24.09 4.26
C LEU A 44 5.04 24.59 2.84
N PRO A 45 4.37 25.75 2.67
CA PRO A 45 4.17 26.32 1.36
C PRO A 45 5.54 26.61 0.73
N LEU A 46 5.68 26.29 -0.54
CA LEU A 46 6.83 26.63 -1.38
C LEU A 46 6.97 28.16 -1.50
N ARG A 47 7.27 28.81 -0.39
CA ARG A 47 7.66 30.22 -0.36
C ARG A 47 9.16 30.29 -0.21
N THR A 48 9.80 30.53 -1.40
CA THR A 48 11.18 31.01 -1.56
C THR A 48 12.33 30.13 -1.08
N ASP A 49 13.19 29.78 -2.02
CA ASP A 49 14.67 29.76 -2.06
C ASP A 49 15.49 29.37 -0.81
N THR A 50 14.91 28.88 0.26
CA THR A 50 15.66 28.44 1.40
C THR A 50 15.76 26.92 1.44
N HIS A 51 16.95 26.41 1.22
CA HIS A 51 17.34 25.01 1.33
C HIS A 51 16.79 24.32 2.60
N TRP A 52 16.57 25.07 3.67
CA TRP A 52 15.97 24.60 4.91
C TRP A 52 14.52 24.09 4.74
N PHE A 53 13.67 24.79 3.97
CA PHE A 53 12.29 24.36 3.72
C PHE A 53 12.23 23.05 2.92
N MET A 54 13.10 22.92 1.92
CA MET A 54 13.18 21.68 1.12
C MET A 54 13.59 20.49 1.99
N THR A 55 14.56 20.69 2.89
CA THR A 55 15.02 19.66 3.81
C THR A 55 13.93 19.24 4.78
N LEU A 56 13.16 20.20 5.29
CA LEU A 56 12.08 19.93 6.25
C LEU A 56 10.90 19.22 5.57
N ASN A 57 10.50 19.64 4.37
CA ASN A 57 9.47 18.96 3.59
C ASN A 57 9.89 17.53 3.25
N ALA A 58 11.14 17.30 2.83
CA ALA A 58 11.68 15.97 2.57
C ALA A 58 11.68 15.09 3.83
N PHE A 59 11.99 15.66 5.00
CA PHE A 59 11.92 14.95 6.28
C PHE A 59 10.48 14.50 6.60
N TYR A 60 9.50 15.39 6.51
CA TYR A 60 8.10 15.05 6.79
C TYR A 60 7.50 14.13 5.74
N HIS A 61 7.89 14.27 4.48
CA HIS A 61 7.53 13.32 3.42
C HIS A 61 8.03 11.91 3.74
N SER A 62 9.30 11.77 4.09
CA SER A 62 9.89 10.49 4.49
C SER A 62 9.17 9.90 5.73
N ARG A 63 8.87 10.76 6.71
CA ARG A 63 8.14 10.35 7.92
C ARG A 63 6.72 9.87 7.61
N TYR A 64 6.01 10.56 6.70
CA TYR A 64 4.72 10.12 6.18
C TYR A 64 4.80 8.74 5.51
N VAL A 65 5.73 8.54 4.59
CA VAL A 65 5.93 7.25 3.89
C VAL A 65 6.21 6.11 4.87
N ASN A 66 7.04 6.36 5.88
CA ASN A 66 7.32 5.38 6.92
C ASN A 66 6.07 5.07 7.77
N THR A 67 5.26 6.07 8.07
CA THR A 67 3.98 5.90 8.79
C THR A 67 2.99 5.08 7.99
N VAL A 68 2.88 5.33 6.67
CA VAL A 68 2.06 4.52 5.75
C VAL A 68 2.51 3.06 5.80
N LYS A 69 3.81 2.79 5.73
CA LYS A 69 4.35 1.42 5.77
C LYS A 69 4.11 0.73 7.12
N ALA A 70 4.18 1.46 8.22
CA ALA A 70 3.89 0.94 9.56
C ALA A 70 2.40 0.56 9.68
N LEU A 71 1.49 1.46 9.27
CA LEU A 71 0.06 1.19 9.28
C LEU A 71 -0.31 0.04 8.31
N ALA A 72 0.30 -0.02 7.14
CA ALA A 72 0.09 -1.10 6.18
C ALA A 72 0.40 -2.47 6.79
N LYS A 73 1.50 -2.61 7.54
CA LYS A 73 1.85 -3.84 8.26
C LYS A 73 0.79 -4.22 9.29
N LEU A 74 0.27 -3.25 10.05
CA LEU A 74 -0.80 -3.49 11.02
C LEU A 74 -2.10 -3.95 10.34
N TYR A 75 -2.46 -3.38 9.19
CA TYR A 75 -3.61 -3.84 8.42
C TYR A 75 -3.43 -5.25 7.85
N ILE A 76 -2.21 -5.61 7.43
CA ILE A 76 -1.90 -6.97 7.01
C ILE A 76 -2.04 -7.93 8.19
N ASP A 77 -1.48 -7.60 9.35
CA ASP A 77 -1.52 -8.40 10.56
C ASP A 77 -2.94 -8.61 11.09
N THR A 78 -3.83 -7.63 10.88
CA THR A 78 -5.24 -7.67 11.33
C THR A 78 -6.20 -8.12 10.24
N GLY A 79 -5.72 -8.38 9.02
CA GLY A 79 -6.54 -8.82 7.89
C GLY A 79 -7.43 -7.73 7.29
N CYS A 80 -7.18 -6.45 7.58
CA CYS A 80 -7.97 -5.30 7.11
C CYS A 80 -7.57 -4.88 5.68
N TYR A 81 -7.74 -5.76 4.70
CA TYR A 81 -7.23 -5.57 3.34
C TYR A 81 -7.94 -4.45 2.56
N GLU A 82 -9.21 -4.18 2.83
CA GLU A 82 -9.93 -3.05 2.23
C GLU A 82 -9.36 -1.70 2.68
N LYS A 83 -9.04 -1.57 3.98
CA LYS A 83 -8.35 -0.39 4.51
C LYS A 83 -6.94 -0.26 3.96
N LEU A 84 -6.22 -1.38 3.82
CA LEU A 84 -4.90 -1.42 3.21
C LEU A 84 -4.93 -0.91 1.76
N GLU A 85 -5.90 -1.34 0.95
CA GLU A 85 -6.07 -0.87 -0.43
C GLU A 85 -6.26 0.66 -0.47
N GLN A 86 -7.17 1.19 0.34
CA GLN A 86 -7.42 2.63 0.40
C GLN A 86 -6.21 3.44 0.86
N LEU A 87 -5.48 2.93 1.86
CA LEU A 87 -4.24 3.53 2.35
C LEU A 87 -3.19 3.63 1.24
N CYS A 88 -2.96 2.53 0.52
CA CYS A 88 -1.97 2.50 -0.57
C CYS A 88 -2.37 3.41 -1.74
N ILE A 89 -3.64 3.43 -2.15
CA ILE A 89 -4.14 4.32 -3.20
C ILE A 89 -3.89 5.78 -2.82
N ARG A 90 -4.16 6.18 -1.59
CA ARG A 90 -3.88 7.52 -1.10
C ARG A 90 -2.38 7.82 -1.09
N ALA A 91 -1.57 6.87 -0.61
CA ALA A 91 -0.12 7.04 -0.49
C ALA A 91 0.58 7.24 -1.84
N ILE A 92 0.15 6.53 -2.90
CA ILE A 92 0.69 6.63 -4.26
C ILE A 92 0.53 8.05 -4.85
N VAL A 93 -0.46 8.83 -4.39
CA VAL A 93 -0.64 10.22 -4.82
C VAL A 93 0.57 11.08 -4.42
N TYR A 94 1.13 10.81 -3.25
CA TYR A 94 2.26 11.56 -2.68
C TYR A 94 3.61 10.89 -2.94
N GLU A 95 3.65 9.56 -2.99
CA GLU A 95 4.86 8.77 -3.25
C GLU A 95 4.60 7.78 -4.38
N ARG A 96 4.96 8.17 -5.59
CA ARG A 96 4.67 7.41 -6.82
C ARG A 96 5.67 6.30 -7.12
N SER A 97 6.85 6.34 -6.51
CA SER A 97 7.97 5.47 -6.88
C SER A 97 8.35 4.45 -5.80
N ASP A 98 7.51 4.27 -4.78
CA ASP A 98 7.79 3.32 -3.71
C ASP A 98 7.29 1.92 -4.04
N GLU A 99 8.21 1.01 -4.33
CA GLU A 99 7.96 -0.40 -4.66
C GLU A 99 7.13 -1.13 -3.58
N GLN A 100 7.38 -0.82 -2.31
CA GLN A 100 6.74 -1.50 -1.20
C GLN A 100 5.25 -1.14 -1.08
N ILE A 101 4.90 0.12 -1.34
CA ILE A 101 3.49 0.57 -1.34
C ILE A 101 2.71 -0.12 -2.45
N TYR A 102 3.28 -0.24 -3.66
CA TYR A 102 2.65 -1.00 -4.74
C TYR A 102 2.52 -2.49 -4.42
N SER A 103 3.52 -3.08 -3.79
CA SER A 103 3.46 -4.49 -3.36
C SER A 103 2.34 -4.72 -2.35
N TYR A 104 2.13 -3.80 -1.41
CA TYR A 104 1.01 -3.85 -0.47
C TYR A 104 -0.34 -3.69 -1.17
N LEU A 105 -0.44 -2.79 -2.17
CA LEU A 105 -1.66 -2.60 -2.94
C LEU A 105 -2.04 -3.87 -3.74
N ILE A 106 -1.07 -4.48 -4.39
CA ILE A 106 -1.27 -5.74 -5.12
C ILE A 106 -1.74 -6.84 -4.15
N MET A 107 -1.06 -6.98 -3.02
CA MET A 107 -1.46 -7.95 -1.98
C MET A 107 -2.89 -7.70 -1.49
N ALA A 108 -3.27 -6.46 -1.18
CA ALA A 108 -4.61 -6.10 -0.74
C ALA A 108 -5.67 -6.51 -1.78
N ARG A 109 -5.41 -6.24 -3.06
CA ARG A 109 -6.30 -6.59 -4.18
C ARG A 109 -6.42 -8.09 -4.38
N MET A 110 -5.34 -8.83 -4.22
CA MET A 110 -5.37 -10.31 -4.24
C MET A 110 -6.25 -10.85 -3.12
N ARG A 111 -6.07 -10.36 -1.88
CA ARG A 111 -6.83 -10.82 -0.71
C ARG A 111 -8.32 -10.44 -0.77
N THR A 112 -8.66 -9.36 -1.46
CA THR A 112 -10.05 -8.93 -1.71
C THR A 112 -10.63 -9.49 -3.03
N LYS A 113 -9.96 -10.48 -3.64
CA LYS A 113 -10.37 -11.16 -4.90
C LYS A 113 -10.46 -10.23 -6.12
N LYS A 114 -9.82 -9.09 -6.10
CA LYS A 114 -9.72 -8.13 -7.22
C LYS A 114 -8.51 -8.44 -8.10
N VAL A 115 -8.45 -9.67 -8.61
CA VAL A 115 -7.26 -10.23 -9.28
C VAL A 115 -6.83 -9.41 -10.50
N GLN A 116 -7.80 -9.01 -11.36
CA GLN A 116 -7.49 -8.19 -12.55
C GLN A 116 -6.86 -6.85 -12.14
N MET A 117 -7.43 -6.18 -11.14
CA MET A 117 -6.86 -4.92 -10.64
C MET A 117 -5.48 -5.10 -10.03
N ALA A 118 -5.16 -6.27 -9.48
CA ALA A 118 -3.83 -6.59 -8.99
C ALA A 118 -2.81 -6.66 -10.12
N PHE A 119 -3.16 -7.31 -11.25
CA PHE A 119 -2.33 -7.33 -12.46
C PHE A 119 -2.11 -5.94 -13.04
N ASP A 120 -3.18 -5.15 -13.20
CA ASP A 120 -3.08 -3.78 -13.72
C ASP A 120 -2.18 -2.91 -12.85
N THR A 121 -2.22 -3.12 -11.52
CA THR A 121 -1.33 -2.43 -10.56
C THR A 121 0.12 -2.83 -10.77
N TYR A 122 0.39 -4.11 -10.95
CA TYR A 122 1.75 -4.60 -11.20
C TYR A 122 2.34 -3.99 -12.47
N GLU A 123 1.61 -4.01 -13.58
CA GLU A 123 2.07 -3.44 -14.84
C GLU A 123 2.33 -1.93 -14.72
N THR A 124 1.43 -1.21 -14.01
CA THR A 124 1.60 0.22 -13.73
C THR A 124 2.86 0.49 -12.90
N ALA A 125 3.03 -0.25 -11.80
CA ALA A 125 4.19 -0.12 -10.93
C ALA A 125 5.50 -0.38 -11.68
N LYS A 126 5.53 -1.46 -12.47
CA LYS A 126 6.69 -1.83 -13.28
C LYS A 126 7.06 -0.72 -14.27
N ALA A 127 6.07 -0.17 -14.99
CA ALA A 127 6.31 0.91 -15.93
C ALA A 127 6.87 2.18 -15.26
N ILE A 128 6.40 2.50 -14.05
CA ILE A 128 6.90 3.65 -13.27
C ILE A 128 8.34 3.39 -12.81
N MET A 129 8.64 2.21 -12.25
CA MET A 129 9.98 1.86 -11.77
C MET A 129 11.01 1.83 -12.91
N ASP A 130 10.65 1.28 -14.07
CA ASP A 130 11.52 1.24 -15.24
C ASP A 130 11.82 2.64 -15.76
N LYS A 131 10.83 3.53 -15.76
CA LYS A 131 10.97 4.89 -16.30
C LYS A 131 11.69 5.85 -15.35
N ASP A 132 11.30 5.86 -14.07
CA ASP A 132 11.73 6.90 -13.12
C ASP A 132 13.05 6.54 -12.42
N LEU A 133 13.30 5.27 -12.17
CA LEU A 133 14.46 4.81 -11.40
C LEU A 133 15.50 4.07 -12.23
N GLY A 134 15.19 3.68 -13.46
CA GLY A 134 16.09 2.84 -14.27
C GLY A 134 16.44 1.50 -13.61
N VAL A 135 15.70 1.13 -12.56
CA VAL A 135 15.96 -0.05 -11.73
C VAL A 135 15.27 -1.25 -12.34
N ARG A 136 16.06 -2.13 -12.94
CA ARG A 136 15.57 -3.39 -13.52
C ARG A 136 15.26 -4.50 -12.52
N LYS A 137 15.56 -4.30 -11.23
CA LYS A 137 15.35 -5.33 -10.18
C LYS A 137 14.42 -4.79 -9.09
N THR A 138 13.14 -5.00 -9.27
CA THR A 138 12.10 -4.81 -8.29
C THR A 138 11.85 -6.14 -7.58
N VAL A 139 12.57 -6.37 -6.48
CA VAL A 139 12.55 -7.67 -5.78
C VAL A 139 11.20 -7.95 -5.14
N MET A 140 10.59 -6.92 -4.54
CA MET A 140 9.30 -7.06 -3.85
C MET A 140 8.15 -7.23 -4.85
N LEU A 141 8.13 -6.44 -5.92
CA LEU A 141 7.14 -6.57 -6.99
C LEU A 141 7.19 -7.92 -7.66
N ASN A 142 8.38 -8.43 -7.97
CA ASN A 142 8.53 -9.75 -8.59
C ASN A 142 8.01 -10.87 -7.67
N LYS A 143 8.31 -10.79 -6.37
CA LYS A 143 7.81 -11.76 -5.39
C LYS A 143 6.28 -11.78 -5.32
N VAL A 144 5.67 -10.61 -5.23
CA VAL A 144 4.20 -10.49 -5.17
C VAL A 144 3.57 -10.92 -6.50
N TYR A 145 4.24 -10.70 -7.63
CA TYR A 145 3.79 -11.18 -8.94
C TYR A 145 3.80 -12.70 -9.05
N GLU A 146 4.82 -13.37 -8.53
CA GLU A 146 4.85 -14.84 -8.46
C GLU A 146 3.68 -15.39 -7.62
N GLU A 147 3.37 -14.75 -6.49
CA GLU A 147 2.19 -15.09 -5.68
C GLU A 147 0.90 -14.88 -6.46
N LEU A 148 0.76 -13.77 -7.19
CA LEU A 148 -0.41 -13.47 -8.04
C LEU A 148 -0.61 -14.53 -9.13
N LEU A 149 0.46 -14.96 -9.80
CA LEU A 149 0.40 -16.04 -10.79
C LEU A 149 0.02 -17.40 -10.18
N SER A 150 0.44 -17.67 -8.95
CA SER A 150 0.09 -18.94 -8.28
C SER A 150 -1.40 -19.01 -7.94
N VAL A 151 -1.99 -17.88 -7.50
CA VAL A 151 -3.43 -17.78 -7.22
C VAL A 151 -4.27 -17.99 -8.48
N THR A 152 -3.85 -17.44 -9.61
CA THR A 152 -4.59 -17.60 -10.88
C THR A 152 -4.49 -19.01 -11.45
N LYS A 153 -3.35 -19.68 -11.33
CA LYS A 153 -3.19 -21.07 -11.74
C LYS A 153 -4.02 -22.03 -10.90
N GLY A 154 -4.10 -21.80 -9.58
CA GLY A 154 -4.96 -22.57 -8.68
C GLY A 154 -6.44 -22.41 -9.02
N ALA A 155 -6.90 -21.19 -9.30
CA ALA A 155 -8.30 -20.93 -9.69
C ALA A 155 -8.67 -21.57 -11.05
N SER A 156 -7.73 -21.63 -12.00
CA SER A 156 -7.94 -22.26 -13.30
C SER A 156 -8.02 -23.79 -13.20
N SER A 157 -7.38 -24.40 -12.22
CA SER A 157 -7.40 -25.84 -11.97
C SER A 157 -8.77 -26.32 -11.45
N TYR A 158 -9.43 -25.54 -10.60
CA TYR A 158 -10.76 -25.87 -10.07
C TYR A 158 -11.87 -25.81 -11.14
N ASN A 159 -11.80 -24.87 -12.09
CA ASN A 159 -12.80 -24.75 -13.16
C ASN A 159 -12.72 -25.88 -14.22
N ILE A 160 -11.59 -26.57 -14.33
CA ILE A 160 -11.44 -27.68 -15.32
C ILE A 160 -12.04 -28.97 -14.75
N ASP A 161 -12.03 -29.17 -13.45
CA ASP A 161 -12.57 -30.38 -12.84
C ASP A 161 -14.11 -30.33 -12.74
N GLU A 162 -14.72 -29.16 -12.48
CA GLU A 162 -16.18 -28.98 -12.48
C GLU A 162 -16.82 -29.19 -13.88
N VAL A 163 -16.13 -28.78 -14.94
CA VAL A 163 -16.63 -28.95 -16.34
C VAL A 163 -16.54 -30.41 -16.82
N LYS A 164 -15.68 -31.24 -16.22
CA LYS A 164 -15.59 -32.68 -16.59
C LYS A 164 -16.70 -33.53 -15.99
N ASP A 165 -17.21 -33.18 -14.83
CA ASP A 165 -18.29 -33.91 -14.17
C ASP A 165 -19.64 -33.66 -14.87
N ASP A 166 -19.90 -32.44 -15.39
CA ASP A 166 -21.13 -32.12 -16.12
C ASP A 166 -21.20 -32.81 -17.51
N ILE A 167 -20.06 -33.11 -18.16
CA ILE A 167 -20.03 -33.78 -19.49
C ILE A 167 -20.24 -35.27 -19.35
N SER A 168 -19.97 -35.87 -18.19
CA SER A 168 -20.12 -37.31 -17.98
C SER A 168 -21.56 -37.74 -17.68
N GLU A 169 -22.45 -36.85 -17.25
CA GLU A 169 -23.86 -37.14 -16.97
C GLU A 169 -24.76 -37.02 -18.20
N GLU A 170 -24.41 -36.20 -19.21
CA GLU A 170 -25.20 -36.08 -20.44
C GLU A 170 -24.99 -37.22 -21.46
N SER A 171 -24.02 -38.11 -21.26
CA SER A 171 -23.70 -39.21 -22.21
C SER A 171 -24.36 -40.55 -21.86
N MET A 172 -25.23 -40.60 -20.83
CA MET A 172 -25.89 -41.85 -20.38
C MET A 172 -27.42 -41.78 -20.34
N ASN A 173 -28.06 -40.94 -21.17
CA ASN A 173 -29.52 -41.04 -21.42
C ASN A 173 -29.86 -41.18 -22.89
#